data_8cee98715b4e896bdb598b4325a09314
#
_entry.id   8cee98715b4e896bdb598b4325a09314
#
_cell.length_a   1.000
_cell.length_b   1.000
_cell.length_c   1.000
_cell.angle_alpha   90.00
_cell.angle_beta   90.00
_cell.angle_gamma   90.00
#
_symmetry.space_group_name_H-M   'P 1'
#
loop_
_entity.id
_entity.type
_entity.pdbx_description
1 polymer ?
#
loop_
_entity_poly.entity_id
_entity_poly.type
_entity_poly.pdbx_seq_one_letter_code
_entity_poly.pdbx_strand_id
1 'polypeptide(L)'
;KRASVLDVPFLLATQLESYLAFLQTDIPPVQRRNQGLQAAFTSIFPISSHSGNARLEYVSFALLPPAFDVTECQQRGLTYCSALRAKVRLILMDKEAPKDTVKEVKEQEVYMGEIPLMTDNGTFVINGTERVIVSQLHRSPGIFYDTSVSTTASAAGKKIFSCRVI
;
A
#
# COMPACT_ATOMS: atom_id res chain seq x y z
N LYS A 1 -10.11 17.29 -41.60
CA LYS A 1 -9.88 16.83 -40.20
C LYS A 1 -8.45 16.31 -40.12
N ARG A 2 -7.60 16.90 -39.27
CA ARG A 2 -6.29 16.32 -38.98
C ARG A 2 -6.49 15.03 -38.19
N ALA A 3 -5.77 13.96 -38.54
CA ALA A 3 -5.77 12.72 -37.79
C ALA A 3 -5.26 12.99 -36.39
N SER A 4 -5.89 12.38 -35.39
CA SER A 4 -5.39 12.41 -33.99
C SER A 4 -4.02 11.72 -33.96
N VAL A 5 -3.03 12.38 -33.42
CA VAL A 5 -1.66 11.82 -33.28
C VAL A 5 -1.58 10.91 -32.06
N LEU A 6 -2.38 11.20 -31.03
CA LEU A 6 -2.49 10.43 -29.79
C LEU A 6 -3.94 10.38 -29.35
N ASP A 7 -4.37 9.25 -28.83
CA ASP A 7 -5.66 9.13 -28.16
C ASP A 7 -5.65 9.90 -26.85
N VAL A 8 -6.81 10.44 -26.49
CA VAL A 8 -6.96 11.13 -25.19
C VAL A 8 -6.82 10.11 -24.08
N PRO A 9 -5.86 10.28 -23.14
CA PRO A 9 -5.69 9.36 -22.04
C PRO A 9 -6.88 9.44 -21.07
N PHE A 10 -7.20 8.32 -20.42
CA PHE A 10 -8.18 8.30 -19.34
C PHE A 10 -7.59 8.97 -18.11
N LEU A 11 -8.05 10.18 -17.80
CA LEU A 11 -7.44 11.04 -16.78
C LEU A 11 -7.59 10.52 -15.35
N LEU A 12 -8.58 9.65 -15.09
CA LEU A 12 -8.79 9.01 -13.77
C LEU A 12 -8.03 7.69 -13.61
N ALA A 13 -7.34 7.22 -14.64
CA ALA A 13 -6.65 5.93 -14.61
C ALA A 13 -5.65 5.85 -13.46
N THR A 14 -4.88 6.91 -13.21
CA THR A 14 -3.87 6.93 -12.14
C THR A 14 -4.49 6.65 -10.75
N GLN A 15 -5.60 7.30 -10.42
CA GLN A 15 -6.30 7.09 -9.16
C GLN A 15 -6.88 5.68 -9.07
N LEU A 16 -7.65 5.27 -10.07
CA LEU A 16 -8.36 3.99 -10.07
C LEU A 16 -7.38 2.81 -10.08
N GLU A 17 -6.43 2.79 -11.00
CA GLU A 17 -5.48 1.69 -11.14
C GLU A 17 -4.54 1.56 -9.95
N SER A 18 -4.07 2.68 -9.38
CA SER A 18 -3.19 2.66 -8.21
C SER A 18 -3.89 2.08 -6.99
N TYR A 19 -5.16 2.42 -6.79
CA TYR A 19 -5.91 1.92 -5.64
C TYR A 19 -6.34 0.46 -5.81
N LEU A 20 -6.73 0.05 -7.01
CA LEU A 20 -6.97 -1.36 -7.34
C LEU A 20 -5.70 -2.19 -7.12
N ALA A 21 -4.55 -1.69 -7.57
CA ALA A 21 -3.27 -2.35 -7.35
C ALA A 21 -2.86 -2.40 -5.86
N PHE A 22 -3.24 -1.39 -5.08
CA PHE A 22 -3.01 -1.38 -3.64
C PHE A 22 -3.85 -2.43 -2.90
N LEU A 23 -5.14 -2.52 -3.20
CA LEU A 23 -6.06 -3.44 -2.53
C LEU A 23 -6.00 -4.86 -3.09
N GLN A 24 -5.79 -5.02 -4.40
CA GLN A 24 -5.80 -6.31 -5.10
C GLN A 24 -7.04 -7.17 -4.79
N THR A 25 -8.22 -6.56 -4.69
CA THR A 25 -9.48 -7.23 -4.33
C THR A 25 -9.92 -8.26 -5.37
N ASP A 26 -9.66 -7.97 -6.64
CA ASP A 26 -10.07 -8.80 -7.77
C ASP A 26 -9.15 -10.01 -7.99
N ILE A 27 -8.04 -10.07 -7.25
CA ILE A 27 -7.04 -11.12 -7.39
C ILE A 27 -7.19 -12.12 -6.24
N PRO A 28 -7.28 -13.43 -6.53
CA PRO A 28 -7.29 -14.46 -5.51
C PRO A 28 -6.07 -14.35 -4.59
N PRO A 29 -6.21 -14.61 -3.27
CA PRO A 29 -5.14 -14.40 -2.29
C PRO A 29 -3.80 -15.04 -2.66
N VAL A 30 -3.82 -16.23 -3.28
CA VAL A 30 -2.63 -16.98 -3.69
C VAL A 30 -1.86 -16.31 -4.84
N GLN A 31 -2.56 -15.53 -5.67
CA GLN A 31 -1.98 -14.88 -6.85
C GLN A 31 -1.64 -13.41 -6.63
N ARG A 32 -1.91 -12.87 -5.43
CA ARG A 32 -1.62 -11.47 -5.12
C ARG A 32 -0.12 -11.20 -5.17
N ARG A 33 0.23 -10.11 -5.82
CA ARG A 33 1.61 -9.62 -5.87
C ARG A 33 2.00 -9.02 -4.52
N ASN A 34 3.28 -9.10 -4.19
CA ASN A 34 3.82 -8.50 -2.96
C ASN A 34 3.96 -6.97 -3.12
N GLN A 35 2.82 -6.28 -3.17
CA GLN A 35 2.70 -4.82 -3.28
C GLN A 35 1.47 -4.33 -2.51
N GLY A 36 1.46 -3.03 -2.18
CA GLY A 36 0.34 -2.40 -1.49
C GLY A 36 0.04 -3.05 -0.13
N LEU A 37 -1.23 -3.37 0.11
CA LEU A 37 -1.69 -3.94 1.37
C LEU A 37 -1.10 -5.34 1.64
N GLN A 38 -0.93 -6.16 0.60
CA GLN A 38 -0.28 -7.47 0.71
C GLN A 38 1.16 -7.34 1.20
N ALA A 39 1.93 -6.38 0.65
CA ALA A 39 3.30 -6.12 1.07
C ALA A 39 3.38 -5.64 2.52
N ALA A 40 2.42 -4.85 2.98
CA ALA A 40 2.35 -4.39 4.36
C ALA A 40 2.23 -5.57 5.34
N PHE A 41 1.34 -6.52 5.06
CA PHE A 41 1.21 -7.73 5.88
C PHE A 41 2.46 -8.60 5.80
N THR A 42 2.96 -8.89 4.61
CA THR A 42 4.13 -9.79 4.45
C THR A 42 5.42 -9.21 5.04
N SER A 43 5.53 -7.89 5.18
CA SER A 43 6.71 -7.25 5.80
C SER A 43 6.78 -7.42 7.32
N ILE A 44 5.63 -7.59 7.98
CA ILE A 44 5.54 -7.71 9.44
C ILE A 44 5.54 -9.17 9.86
N PHE A 45 4.83 -10.01 9.13
CA PHE A 45 4.72 -11.43 9.42
C PHE A 45 5.85 -12.25 8.75
N PRO A 46 6.31 -13.35 9.36
CA PRO A 46 5.82 -13.94 10.60
C PRO A 46 6.32 -13.23 11.86
N ILE A 47 5.49 -13.22 12.90
CA ILE A 47 5.86 -12.71 14.22
C ILE A 47 6.14 -13.90 15.12
N SER A 48 7.35 -13.95 15.70
CA SER A 48 7.75 -15.01 16.63
C SER A 48 7.81 -14.45 18.04
N SER A 49 7.40 -15.27 19.03
CA SER A 49 7.55 -14.93 20.44
C SER A 49 9.02 -14.90 20.84
N HIS A 50 9.37 -14.12 21.84
CA HIS A 50 10.73 -14.05 22.37
C HIS A 50 11.27 -15.43 22.80
N SER A 51 10.40 -16.29 23.32
CA SER A 51 10.75 -17.66 23.74
C SER A 51 10.82 -18.67 22.60
N GLY A 52 10.47 -18.28 21.37
CA GLY A 52 10.42 -19.15 20.21
C GLY A 52 9.29 -20.20 20.21
N ASN A 53 8.42 -20.20 21.23
CA ASN A 53 7.40 -21.24 21.37
C ASN A 53 6.08 -20.96 20.63
N ALA A 54 5.91 -19.75 20.14
CA ALA A 54 4.73 -19.35 19.39
C ALA A 54 5.14 -18.55 18.17
N ARG A 55 4.50 -18.80 17.05
CA ARG A 55 4.70 -18.11 15.80
C ARG A 55 3.35 -17.74 15.20
N LEU A 56 3.18 -16.48 14.84
CA LEU A 56 2.00 -15.98 14.19
C LEU A 56 2.30 -15.74 12.72
N GLU A 57 1.61 -16.43 11.86
CA GLU A 57 1.75 -16.33 10.40
C GLU A 57 0.55 -15.63 9.78
N TYR A 58 0.80 -14.85 8.76
CA TYR A 58 -0.22 -14.29 7.89
C TYR A 58 -0.59 -15.30 6.80
N VAL A 59 -1.89 -15.49 6.60
CA VAL A 59 -2.42 -16.38 5.55
C VAL A 59 -2.98 -15.55 4.39
N SER A 60 -3.94 -14.68 4.67
CA SER A 60 -4.59 -13.84 3.66
C SER A 60 -5.34 -12.70 4.33
N PHE A 61 -5.74 -11.71 3.53
CA PHE A 61 -6.73 -10.72 3.95
C PHE A 61 -7.95 -10.75 3.04
N ALA A 62 -9.06 -10.28 3.57
CA ALA A 62 -10.31 -10.07 2.84
C ALA A 62 -10.94 -8.74 3.23
N LEU A 63 -11.56 -8.09 2.26
CA LEU A 63 -12.42 -6.94 2.46
C LEU A 63 -13.87 -7.41 2.39
N LEU A 64 -14.66 -7.07 3.40
CA LEU A 64 -16.08 -7.37 3.42
C LEU A 64 -16.83 -6.38 2.52
N PRO A 65 -18.03 -6.74 2.04
CA PRO A 65 -18.90 -5.78 1.38
C PRO A 65 -19.14 -4.56 2.27
N PRO A 66 -19.20 -3.34 1.72
CA PRO A 66 -19.51 -2.14 2.48
C PRO A 66 -20.90 -2.23 3.09
N ALA A 67 -21.06 -1.69 4.31
CA ALA A 67 -22.34 -1.72 5.03
C ALA A 67 -23.38 -0.79 4.40
N PHE A 68 -22.92 0.30 3.80
CA PHE A 68 -23.76 1.32 3.17
C PHE A 68 -23.20 1.65 1.78
N ASP A 69 -24.08 2.06 0.88
CA ASP A 69 -23.69 2.54 -0.43
C ASP A 69 -23.15 3.98 -0.39
N VAL A 70 -22.64 4.46 -1.52
CA VAL A 70 -22.08 5.81 -1.64
C VAL A 70 -23.10 6.89 -1.31
N THR A 71 -24.33 6.76 -1.83
CA THR A 71 -25.39 7.74 -1.66
C THR A 71 -25.84 7.83 -0.21
N GLU A 72 -26.00 6.69 0.45
CA GLU A 72 -26.38 6.62 1.86
C GLU A 72 -25.28 7.19 2.76
N CYS A 73 -24.00 6.92 2.47
CA CYS A 73 -22.88 7.51 3.20
C CYS A 73 -22.86 9.05 3.08
N GLN A 74 -23.14 9.58 1.90
CA GLN A 74 -23.22 11.03 1.68
C GLN A 74 -24.39 11.66 2.47
N GLN A 75 -25.55 11.05 2.44
CA GLN A 75 -26.75 11.57 3.13
C GLN A 75 -26.61 11.51 4.65
N ARG A 76 -26.02 10.45 5.18
CA ARG A 76 -25.87 10.25 6.62
C ARG A 76 -24.59 10.85 7.20
N GLY A 77 -23.70 11.40 6.37
CA GLY A 77 -22.41 11.91 6.83
C GLY A 77 -21.43 10.82 7.26
N LEU A 78 -21.51 9.62 6.66
CA LEU A 78 -20.66 8.47 6.95
C LEU A 78 -19.51 8.37 5.96
N THR A 79 -18.53 7.53 6.30
CA THR A 79 -17.42 7.17 5.41
C THR A 79 -17.76 5.89 4.64
N TYR A 80 -17.61 5.94 3.32
CA TYR A 80 -17.74 4.76 2.47
C TYR A 80 -16.50 3.88 2.63
N CYS A 81 -16.63 2.80 3.40
CA CYS A 81 -15.53 1.93 3.79
C CYS A 81 -15.95 0.46 3.82
N SER A 82 -14.96 -0.38 3.86
CA SER A 82 -15.08 -1.83 4.00
C SER A 82 -14.29 -2.32 5.20
N ALA A 83 -14.84 -3.29 5.92
CA ALA A 83 -14.13 -3.93 7.01
C ALA A 83 -13.02 -4.84 6.47
N LEU A 84 -11.80 -4.59 6.95
CA LEU A 84 -10.64 -5.42 6.65
C LEU A 84 -10.53 -6.53 7.68
N ARG A 85 -10.49 -7.77 7.20
CA ARG A 85 -10.19 -8.96 8.02
C ARG A 85 -8.92 -9.62 7.53
N ALA A 86 -8.06 -9.99 8.45
CA ALA A 86 -6.87 -10.78 8.18
C ALA A 86 -7.04 -12.19 8.74
N LYS A 87 -6.78 -13.19 7.92
CA LYS A 87 -6.70 -14.59 8.35
C LYS A 87 -5.27 -14.85 8.79
N VAL A 88 -5.14 -15.19 10.06
CA VAL A 88 -3.84 -15.46 10.69
C VAL A 88 -3.81 -16.89 11.24
N ARG A 89 -2.62 -17.44 11.31
CA ARG A 89 -2.34 -18.77 11.83
C ARG A 89 -1.39 -18.68 12.99
N LEU A 90 -1.82 -19.14 14.16
CA LEU A 90 -0.98 -19.27 15.34
C LEU A 90 -0.45 -20.71 15.41
N ILE A 91 0.87 -20.83 15.41
CA ILE A 91 1.60 -22.09 15.54
C ILE A 91 2.23 -22.12 16.92
N LEU A 92 1.85 -23.10 17.72
CA LEU A 92 2.43 -23.35 19.03
C LEU A 92 3.44 -24.50 18.92
N MET A 93 4.70 -24.25 19.34
CA MET A 93 5.77 -25.21 19.34
C MET A 93 5.83 -25.94 20.70
N ASP A 94 6.24 -27.20 20.69
CA ASP A 94 6.46 -27.95 21.92
C ASP A 94 7.83 -27.61 22.52
N LYS A 95 7.88 -27.34 23.84
CA LYS A 95 9.11 -27.01 24.56
C LYS A 95 9.97 -28.25 24.88
N GLU A 96 9.36 -29.42 24.96
CA GLU A 96 9.97 -30.65 25.43
C GLU A 96 10.42 -31.56 24.28
N ALA A 97 10.01 -31.24 23.06
CA ALA A 97 10.34 -32.00 21.85
C ALA A 97 11.52 -31.37 21.09
N PRO A 98 12.17 -32.13 20.18
CA PRO A 98 13.19 -31.56 19.29
C PRO A 98 12.69 -30.32 18.56
N LYS A 99 13.56 -29.34 18.29
CA LYS A 99 13.22 -28.09 17.58
C LYS A 99 12.34 -28.38 16.37
N ASP A 100 11.26 -27.58 16.22
CA ASP A 100 10.28 -27.62 15.13
C ASP A 100 9.13 -28.64 15.26
N THR A 101 8.90 -29.20 16.44
CA THR A 101 7.68 -30.01 16.64
C THR A 101 6.50 -29.09 16.92
N VAL A 102 5.54 -29.07 16.00
CA VAL A 102 4.30 -28.30 16.12
C VAL A 102 3.36 -29.01 17.06
N LYS A 103 2.95 -28.35 18.15
CA LYS A 103 1.98 -28.88 19.12
C LYS A 103 0.55 -28.61 18.67
N GLU A 104 0.28 -27.42 18.24
CA GLU A 104 -1.07 -26.97 17.86
C GLU A 104 -1.00 -25.89 16.81
N VAL A 105 -1.95 -25.91 15.88
CA VAL A 105 -2.13 -24.86 14.86
C VAL A 105 -3.57 -24.35 14.97
N LYS A 106 -3.72 -23.03 15.18
CA LYS A 106 -5.02 -22.36 15.23
C LYS A 106 -5.10 -21.32 14.12
N GLU A 107 -6.14 -21.36 13.31
CA GLU A 107 -6.44 -20.33 12.33
C GLU A 107 -7.66 -19.53 12.76
N GLN A 108 -7.59 -18.21 12.60
CA GLN A 108 -8.68 -17.31 12.91
C GLN A 108 -8.66 -16.10 11.98
N GLU A 109 -9.85 -15.61 11.66
CA GLU A 109 -10.03 -14.30 11.03
C GLU A 109 -10.13 -13.23 12.10
N VAL A 110 -9.26 -12.22 11.97
CA VAL A 110 -9.16 -11.09 12.90
C VAL A 110 -9.61 -9.83 12.19
N TYR A 111 -10.49 -9.08 12.83
CA TYR A 111 -10.86 -7.74 12.38
C TYR A 111 -9.68 -6.78 12.62
N MET A 112 -9.24 -6.12 11.54
CA MET A 112 -8.08 -5.21 11.57
C MET A 112 -8.48 -3.74 11.53
N GLY A 113 -9.70 -3.44 11.16
CA GLY A 113 -10.21 -2.08 11.01
C GLY A 113 -11.00 -1.90 9.73
N GLU A 114 -11.22 -0.65 9.35
CA GLU A 114 -11.93 -0.27 8.14
C GLU A 114 -11.01 0.44 7.17
N ILE A 115 -11.19 0.14 5.88
CA ILE A 115 -10.47 0.80 4.79
C ILE A 115 -11.48 1.55 3.93
N PRO A 116 -11.28 2.86 3.68
CA PRO A 116 -12.09 3.61 2.75
C PRO A 116 -12.06 2.98 1.36
N LEU A 117 -13.20 2.92 0.70
CA LEU A 117 -13.31 2.42 -0.67
C LEU A 117 -13.34 3.60 -1.65
N MET A 118 -12.72 3.40 -2.80
CA MET A 118 -12.78 4.35 -3.90
C MET A 118 -14.06 4.13 -4.70
N THR A 119 -14.71 5.22 -5.08
CA THR A 119 -15.85 5.19 -6.01
C THR A 119 -15.37 5.01 -7.46
N ASP A 120 -16.31 4.71 -8.37
CA ASP A 120 -15.99 4.57 -9.79
C ASP A 120 -15.43 5.86 -10.42
N ASN A 121 -15.66 6.99 -9.79
CA ASN A 121 -15.14 8.30 -10.19
C ASN A 121 -13.73 8.61 -9.67
N GLY A 122 -13.11 7.68 -8.95
CA GLY A 122 -11.78 7.88 -8.36
C GLY A 122 -11.78 8.76 -7.10
N THR A 123 -12.92 8.90 -6.43
CA THR A 123 -13.10 9.70 -5.23
C THR A 123 -13.29 8.83 -3.99
N PHE A 124 -13.10 9.42 -2.81
CA PHE A 124 -13.42 8.81 -1.53
C PHE A 124 -14.54 9.61 -0.86
N VAL A 125 -15.47 8.93 -0.21
CA VAL A 125 -16.49 9.57 0.61
C VAL A 125 -16.09 9.45 2.08
N ILE A 126 -15.67 10.56 2.66
CA ILE A 126 -15.20 10.65 4.05
C ILE A 126 -16.12 11.61 4.81
N ASN A 127 -16.81 11.09 5.84
CA ASN A 127 -17.78 11.83 6.62
C ASN A 127 -18.86 12.52 5.75
N GLY A 128 -19.31 11.84 4.71
CA GLY A 128 -20.29 12.33 3.75
C GLY A 128 -19.76 13.32 2.72
N THR A 129 -18.48 13.70 2.78
CA THR A 129 -17.85 14.62 1.84
C THR A 129 -17.01 13.83 0.83
N GLU A 130 -17.22 14.10 -0.44
CA GLU A 130 -16.45 13.52 -1.53
C GLU A 130 -15.08 14.18 -1.64
N ARG A 131 -14.01 13.38 -1.60
CA ARG A 131 -12.62 13.84 -1.61
C ARG A 131 -11.81 13.09 -2.65
N VAL A 132 -10.78 13.75 -3.17
CA VAL A 132 -9.84 13.20 -4.15
C VAL A 132 -8.41 13.32 -3.63
N ILE A 133 -7.61 12.29 -3.83
CA ILE A 133 -6.16 12.37 -3.59
C ILE A 133 -5.51 12.90 -4.86
N VAL A 134 -4.88 14.06 -4.76
CA VAL A 134 -4.21 14.72 -5.89
C VAL A 134 -2.75 14.29 -5.90
N SER A 135 -2.26 13.84 -7.07
CA SER A 135 -0.85 13.53 -7.26
C SER A 135 -0.01 14.79 -7.13
N GLN A 136 1.05 14.72 -6.32
CA GLN A 136 1.98 15.81 -6.11
C GLN A 136 3.34 15.46 -6.71
N LEU A 137 3.87 16.37 -7.52
CA LEU A 137 5.23 16.26 -8.05
C LEU A 137 6.21 16.92 -7.08
N HIS A 138 7.20 16.19 -6.63
CA HIS A 138 8.25 16.72 -5.76
C HIS A 138 9.61 16.13 -6.13
N ARG A 139 10.68 16.73 -5.65
CA ARG A 139 12.01 16.17 -5.81
C ARG A 139 12.14 14.88 -5.02
N SER A 140 12.76 13.85 -5.64
CA SER A 140 13.05 12.61 -4.94
C SER A 140 14.05 12.85 -3.81
N PRO A 141 13.80 12.31 -2.60
CA PRO A 141 14.83 12.27 -1.56
C PRO A 141 16.07 11.51 -2.05
N GLY A 142 17.26 12.06 -1.78
CA GLY A 142 18.49 11.41 -2.20
C GLY A 142 19.67 12.36 -2.28
N ILE A 143 20.78 11.86 -2.83
CA ILE A 143 22.01 12.61 -3.03
C ILE A 143 22.23 12.78 -4.53
N PHE A 144 22.32 14.03 -4.97
CA PHE A 144 22.55 14.39 -6.37
C PHE A 144 23.94 15.00 -6.50
N TYR A 145 24.69 14.53 -7.47
CA TYR A 145 26.03 15.02 -7.78
C TYR A 145 25.97 15.87 -9.04
N ASP A 146 26.62 17.03 -9.01
CA ASP A 146 26.69 17.94 -10.13
C ASP A 146 28.12 18.38 -10.35
N THR A 147 28.45 18.73 -11.60
CA THR A 147 29.79 19.21 -12.00
C THR A 147 29.64 20.51 -12.76
N SER A 148 30.22 21.55 -12.23
CA SER A 148 30.30 22.85 -12.89
C SER A 148 31.75 23.21 -13.24
N VAL A 149 31.93 24.05 -14.25
CA VAL A 149 33.23 24.59 -14.59
C VAL A 149 33.35 26.00 -14.00
N SER A 150 34.42 26.25 -13.25
CA SER A 150 34.65 27.56 -12.69
C SER A 150 34.85 28.60 -13.79
N THR A 151 34.10 29.69 -13.70
CA THR A 151 34.21 30.87 -14.60
C THR A 151 35.08 31.99 -14.03
N THR A 152 35.54 31.83 -12.78
CA THR A 152 36.42 32.84 -12.15
C THR A 152 37.80 32.87 -12.82
N ALA A 153 38.33 34.06 -13.09
CA ALA A 153 39.59 34.29 -13.84
C ALA A 153 40.79 33.53 -13.24
N SER A 154 40.84 33.33 -11.92
CA SER A 154 41.91 32.63 -11.21
C SER A 154 41.82 31.10 -11.26
N ALA A 155 40.67 30.55 -11.67
CA ALA A 155 40.39 29.12 -11.67
C ALA A 155 39.68 28.66 -12.95
N ALA A 156 39.80 29.41 -14.03
CA ALA A 156 39.16 29.11 -15.32
C ALA A 156 39.52 27.70 -15.80
N GLY A 157 38.50 26.91 -16.10
CA GLY A 157 38.62 25.52 -16.54
C GLY A 157 38.71 24.46 -15.44
N LYS A 158 38.79 24.82 -14.15
CA LYS A 158 38.67 23.83 -13.05
C LYS A 158 37.26 23.31 -12.92
N LYS A 159 37.12 21.99 -12.84
CA LYS A 159 35.87 21.34 -12.53
C LYS A 159 35.61 21.44 -11.03
N ILE A 160 34.44 21.95 -10.68
CA ILE A 160 33.95 22.01 -9.31
C ILE A 160 32.88 20.95 -9.18
N PHE A 161 33.07 20.08 -8.22
CA PHE A 161 32.07 19.03 -7.88
C PHE A 161 31.23 19.52 -6.72
N SER A 162 29.94 19.45 -6.89
CA SER A 162 28.96 19.76 -5.85
C SER A 162 28.08 18.58 -5.55
N CYS A 163 27.65 18.50 -4.30
CA CYS A 163 26.73 17.47 -3.85
C CYS A 163 25.52 18.15 -3.20
N ARG A 164 24.34 17.73 -3.59
CA ARG A 164 23.08 18.22 -3.03
C ARG A 164 22.36 17.06 -2.36
N VAL A 165 22.09 17.23 -1.08
CA VAL A 165 21.25 16.30 -0.30
C VAL A 165 19.84 16.86 -0.25
N ILE A 166 18.83 16.04 -0.60
CA ILE A 166 17.41 16.41 -0.62
C ILE A 166 16.65 15.47 0.31
#